data_1adfe41fa7a97371b12a9f47aae3f08b
#
_entry.id   1adfe41fa7a97371b12a9f47aae3f08b
#
_cell.length_a   1.000
_cell.length_b   1.000
_cell.length_c   1.000
_cell.angle_alpha   90.00
_cell.angle_beta   90.00
_cell.angle_gamma   90.00
#
_symmetry.space_group_name_H-M   'P 1'
#
loop_
_entity.id
_entity.type
_entity.pdbx_description
1 polymer ?
#
loop_
_entity_poly.entity_id
_entity_poly.type
_entity_poly.pdbx_seq_one_letter_code
_entity_poly.pdbx_strand_id
1 'polypeptide(L)'
;MAVPHWTPADIPSLGGRTALITGANSGIGYRTAQVLAERGARILLAGRRPASLAEAARRLRADVPGARLETVELDLGDLSAIRDAAAPLAATETLDLLINNAGVMDVPERRTTSDGLELTVGTNHFGHFALTAHLMPALARSTAARVVTVSAIAATWRSGDLDDLMSERHYRPMGAYAKSKRANVVFTQELARRLDGTAHRALVVHPGSAVTNLQRHTSSGRMGRLFVALAARTLMGTADGAAWPTLYAATHPEAVSGTFIGPAGRDQTSGTPKPVPLPARADSPGQGAWLWCESERLTGVPFPALQT
;
A
#
# COMPACT_ATOMS: atom_id res chain seq x y z
N MET A 1 -12.51 17.61 16.77
CA MET A 1 -11.35 17.81 17.67
C MET A 1 -10.09 17.83 16.81
N ALA A 2 -9.19 18.80 17.02
CA ALA A 2 -7.90 18.82 16.32
C ALA A 2 -7.10 17.61 16.78
N VAL A 3 -6.66 16.76 15.83
CA VAL A 3 -5.72 15.67 16.13
C VAL A 3 -4.44 16.34 16.64
N PRO A 4 -3.92 15.99 17.83
CA PRO A 4 -2.64 16.51 18.28
C PRO A 4 -1.58 16.33 17.19
N HIS A 5 -0.57 17.17 17.16
CA HIS A 5 0.53 17.14 16.18
C HIS A 5 1.26 15.78 16.25
N TRP A 6 0.68 14.74 15.63
CA TRP A 6 1.33 13.43 15.56
C TRP A 6 2.52 13.46 14.61
N THR A 7 3.60 12.86 15.05
CA THR A 7 4.85 12.70 14.30
C THR A 7 5.36 11.27 14.45
N PRO A 8 6.31 10.81 13.65
CA PRO A 8 6.95 9.50 13.85
C PRO A 8 7.62 9.33 15.22
N ALA A 9 7.92 10.44 15.94
CA ALA A 9 8.45 10.37 17.30
C ALA A 9 7.46 9.76 18.29
N ASP A 10 6.16 9.87 18.03
CA ASP A 10 5.08 9.36 18.87
C ASP A 10 4.81 7.84 18.68
N ILE A 11 5.52 7.20 17.75
CA ILE A 11 5.38 5.74 17.52
C ILE A 11 5.97 5.00 18.73
N PRO A 12 5.18 4.13 19.38
CA PRO A 12 5.67 3.33 20.51
C PRO A 12 6.74 2.33 20.08
N SER A 13 7.39 1.67 21.04
CA SER A 13 8.28 0.55 20.73
C SER A 13 7.52 -0.56 20.00
N LEU A 14 8.12 -1.04 18.91
CA LEU A 14 7.62 -2.14 18.09
C LEU A 14 8.48 -3.42 18.28
N GLY A 15 9.21 -3.50 19.38
CA GLY A 15 9.96 -4.71 19.73
C GLY A 15 9.08 -5.94 19.74
N GLY A 16 9.49 -7.00 19.04
CA GLY A 16 8.71 -8.24 18.90
C GLY A 16 7.66 -8.22 17.75
N ARG A 17 7.42 -7.07 17.10
CA ARG A 17 6.51 -6.97 15.96
C ARG A 17 7.23 -7.24 14.64
N THR A 18 6.52 -7.89 13.72
CA THR A 18 7.00 -8.15 12.35
C THR A 18 6.14 -7.38 11.33
N ALA A 19 6.80 -6.66 10.43
CA ALA A 19 6.15 -5.90 9.35
C ALA A 19 6.62 -6.37 7.98
N LEU A 20 5.71 -6.70 7.08
CA LEU A 20 5.99 -6.91 5.66
C LEU A 20 5.58 -5.68 4.87
N ILE A 21 6.50 -5.15 4.04
CA ILE A 21 6.28 -3.93 3.27
C ILE A 21 6.58 -4.20 1.81
N THR A 22 5.57 -4.08 0.94
CA THR A 22 5.77 -4.21 -0.49
C THR A 22 6.36 -2.93 -1.10
N GLY A 23 7.28 -3.06 -2.05
CA GLY A 23 7.96 -1.90 -2.66
C GLY A 23 8.90 -1.18 -1.70
N ALA A 24 9.46 -1.88 -0.72
CA ALA A 24 10.30 -1.31 0.34
C ALA A 24 11.72 -0.91 -0.11
N ASN A 25 12.07 -1.14 -1.37
CA ASN A 25 13.39 -0.80 -1.91
C ASN A 25 13.59 0.70 -2.18
N SER A 26 12.55 1.52 -2.15
CA SER A 26 12.67 2.97 -2.44
C SER A 26 11.46 3.78 -1.95
N GLY A 27 11.59 5.10 -1.94
CA GLY A 27 10.49 6.05 -1.71
C GLY A 27 9.79 5.85 -0.37
N ILE A 28 8.45 5.89 -0.39
CA ILE A 28 7.60 5.79 0.79
C ILE A 28 7.79 4.45 1.51
N GLY A 29 7.84 3.34 0.77
CA GLY A 29 8.05 2.01 1.35
C GLY A 29 9.38 1.89 2.09
N TYR A 30 10.47 2.42 1.51
CA TYR A 30 11.78 2.45 2.18
C TYR A 30 11.74 3.29 3.46
N ARG A 31 11.16 4.51 3.40
CA ARG A 31 11.07 5.36 4.59
C ARG A 31 10.16 4.78 5.67
N THR A 32 9.06 4.14 5.28
CA THR A 32 8.20 3.40 6.22
C THR A 32 8.99 2.27 6.90
N ALA A 33 9.74 1.48 6.13
CA ALA A 33 10.59 0.42 6.66
C ALA A 33 11.65 0.94 7.64
N GLN A 34 12.28 2.05 7.31
CA GLN A 34 13.29 2.69 8.14
C GLN A 34 12.72 3.10 9.50
N VAL A 35 11.61 3.84 9.51
CA VAL A 35 11.01 4.33 10.76
C VAL A 35 10.50 3.17 11.62
N LEU A 36 9.87 2.15 11.03
CA LEU A 36 9.43 0.99 11.81
C LEU A 36 10.62 0.20 12.38
N ALA A 37 11.72 0.09 11.64
CA ALA A 37 12.97 -0.52 12.14
C ALA A 37 13.59 0.29 13.27
N GLU A 38 13.63 1.63 13.17
CA GLU A 38 14.08 2.55 14.23
C GLU A 38 13.29 2.34 15.54
N ARG A 39 12.03 1.89 15.44
CA ARG A 39 11.16 1.55 16.57
C ARG A 39 11.27 0.09 17.02
N GLY A 40 12.19 -0.70 16.44
CA GLY A 40 12.50 -2.06 16.84
C GLY A 40 11.69 -3.16 16.16
N ALA A 41 10.90 -2.88 15.14
CA ALA A 41 10.22 -3.91 14.37
C ALA A 41 11.22 -4.75 13.55
N ARG A 42 10.90 -6.03 13.33
CA ARG A 42 11.50 -6.85 12.28
C ARG A 42 10.83 -6.52 10.95
N ILE A 43 11.63 -6.24 9.93
CA ILE A 43 11.10 -5.80 8.63
C ILE A 43 11.38 -6.84 7.55
N LEU A 44 10.33 -7.29 6.89
CA LEU A 44 10.39 -8.07 5.66
C LEU A 44 10.23 -7.10 4.47
N LEU A 45 11.35 -6.82 3.80
CA LEU A 45 11.42 -5.93 2.64
C LEU A 45 11.01 -6.70 1.40
N ALA A 46 9.79 -6.48 0.90
CA ALA A 46 9.27 -7.20 -0.25
C ALA A 46 9.34 -6.39 -1.53
N GLY A 47 9.73 -7.04 -2.64
CA GLY A 47 9.80 -6.40 -3.96
C GLY A 47 10.37 -7.30 -5.04
N ARG A 48 10.25 -6.86 -6.28
CA ARG A 48 10.49 -7.66 -7.49
C ARG A 48 11.97 -7.92 -7.80
N ARG A 49 12.88 -7.06 -7.39
CA ARG A 49 14.29 -7.11 -7.79
C ARG A 49 15.20 -7.40 -6.59
N PRO A 50 15.75 -8.62 -6.47
CA PRO A 50 16.61 -9.01 -5.34
C PRO A 50 17.80 -8.07 -5.11
N ALA A 51 18.49 -7.64 -6.17
CA ALA A 51 19.61 -6.70 -6.05
C ALA A 51 19.19 -5.36 -5.45
N SER A 52 18.01 -4.84 -5.80
CA SER A 52 17.49 -3.57 -5.24
C SER A 52 17.06 -3.73 -3.79
N LEU A 53 16.55 -4.89 -3.40
CA LEU A 53 16.20 -5.21 -2.01
C LEU A 53 17.45 -5.35 -1.15
N ALA A 54 18.46 -6.07 -1.64
CA ALA A 54 19.75 -6.22 -0.94
C ALA A 54 20.42 -4.86 -0.70
N GLU A 55 20.40 -3.98 -1.70
CA GLU A 55 20.91 -2.61 -1.58
C GLU A 55 20.12 -1.80 -0.53
N ALA A 56 18.79 -1.87 -0.57
CA ALA A 56 17.95 -1.21 0.41
C ALA A 56 18.21 -1.73 1.83
N ALA A 57 18.32 -3.05 2.00
CA ALA A 57 18.62 -3.66 3.29
C ALA A 57 20.01 -3.24 3.81
N ARG A 58 21.02 -3.16 2.92
CA ARG A 58 22.36 -2.68 3.29
C ARG A 58 22.31 -1.23 3.79
N ARG A 59 21.62 -0.35 3.07
CA ARG A 59 21.45 1.05 3.47
C ARG A 59 20.71 1.17 4.81
N LEU A 60 19.61 0.43 4.97
CA LEU A 60 18.84 0.44 6.23
C LEU A 60 19.67 -0.04 7.41
N ARG A 61 20.54 -1.05 7.25
CA ARG A 61 21.46 -1.49 8.33
C ARG A 61 22.49 -0.43 8.67
N ALA A 62 22.92 0.38 7.72
CA ALA A 62 23.82 1.51 7.97
C ALA A 62 23.12 2.65 8.72
N ASP A 63 21.86 2.96 8.32
CA ASP A 63 21.07 4.04 8.92
C ASP A 63 20.51 3.66 10.30
N VAL A 64 20.21 2.37 10.52
CA VAL A 64 19.60 1.82 11.74
C VAL A 64 20.42 0.61 12.22
N PRO A 65 21.49 0.83 12.99
CA PRO A 65 22.32 -0.24 13.54
C PRO A 65 21.48 -1.22 14.38
N GLY A 66 21.64 -2.53 14.13
CA GLY A 66 20.89 -3.57 14.82
C GLY A 66 19.49 -3.84 14.24
N ALA A 67 19.08 -3.19 13.14
CA ALA A 67 17.83 -3.48 12.47
C ALA A 67 17.72 -4.94 12.01
N ARG A 68 16.59 -5.58 12.35
CA ARG A 68 16.28 -6.96 11.95
C ARG A 68 15.56 -6.91 10.60
N LEU A 69 16.31 -7.20 9.53
CA LEU A 69 15.85 -7.04 8.15
C LEU A 69 16.03 -8.35 7.38
N GLU A 70 14.99 -8.72 6.64
CA GLU A 70 15.00 -9.80 5.66
C GLU A 70 14.43 -9.31 4.34
N THR A 71 14.76 -9.96 3.24
CA THR A 71 14.27 -9.62 1.91
C THR A 71 13.37 -10.74 1.40
N VAL A 72 12.25 -10.35 0.79
CA VAL A 72 11.28 -11.25 0.18
C VAL A 72 11.17 -10.88 -1.30
N GLU A 73 11.60 -11.77 -2.19
CA GLU A 73 11.37 -11.60 -3.61
C GLU A 73 9.89 -11.78 -3.90
N LEU A 74 9.27 -10.76 -4.51
CA LEU A 74 7.83 -10.71 -4.73
C LEU A 74 7.52 -9.87 -5.97
N ASP A 75 6.99 -10.50 -7.01
CA ASP A 75 6.37 -9.79 -8.14
C ASP A 75 4.84 -9.79 -7.99
N LEU A 76 4.27 -8.61 -7.74
CA LEU A 76 2.83 -8.43 -7.64
C LEU A 76 2.08 -8.53 -8.99
N GLY A 77 2.81 -8.60 -10.09
CA GLY A 77 2.27 -8.86 -11.42
C GLY A 77 2.28 -10.34 -11.81
N ASP A 78 2.52 -11.24 -10.86
CA ASP A 78 2.56 -12.68 -11.07
C ASP A 78 1.95 -13.40 -9.87
N LEU A 79 0.77 -14.00 -10.06
CA LEU A 79 0.03 -14.66 -8.98
C LEU A 79 0.75 -15.90 -8.45
N SER A 80 1.53 -16.57 -9.30
CA SER A 80 2.34 -17.72 -8.87
C SER A 80 3.50 -17.27 -7.98
N ALA A 81 4.20 -16.19 -8.34
CA ALA A 81 5.26 -15.61 -7.53
C ALA A 81 4.73 -15.10 -6.18
N ILE A 82 3.51 -14.54 -6.16
CA ILE A 82 2.85 -14.13 -4.90
C ILE A 82 2.61 -15.33 -3.99
N ARG A 83 2.01 -16.40 -4.51
CA ARG A 83 1.75 -17.63 -3.76
C ARG A 83 3.05 -18.20 -3.18
N ASP A 84 4.08 -18.33 -4.01
CA ASP A 84 5.35 -18.95 -3.64
C ASP A 84 6.12 -18.12 -2.60
N ALA A 85 6.06 -16.80 -2.70
CA ALA A 85 6.63 -15.90 -1.70
C ALA A 85 5.85 -15.89 -0.37
N ALA A 86 4.52 -16.00 -0.43
CA ALA A 86 3.66 -15.95 0.75
C ALA A 86 3.62 -17.28 1.52
N ALA A 87 3.74 -18.41 0.84
CA ALA A 87 3.57 -19.74 1.44
C ALA A 87 4.48 -19.99 2.67
N PRO A 88 5.81 -19.76 2.63
CA PRO A 88 6.66 -19.97 3.80
C PRO A 88 6.31 -19.01 4.94
N LEU A 89 5.95 -17.77 4.64
CA LEU A 89 5.55 -16.78 5.64
C LEU A 89 4.21 -17.16 6.29
N ALA A 90 3.25 -17.59 5.48
CA ALA A 90 1.97 -18.06 5.97
C ALA A 90 2.10 -19.30 6.88
N ALA A 91 3.07 -20.15 6.65
CA ALA A 91 3.29 -21.37 7.44
C ALA A 91 3.92 -21.07 8.82
N THR A 92 4.86 -20.16 8.90
CA THR A 92 5.75 -20.03 10.06
C THR A 92 5.70 -18.67 10.77
N GLU A 93 5.39 -17.59 10.05
CA GLU A 93 5.48 -16.23 10.60
C GLU A 93 4.24 -15.81 11.40
N THR A 94 4.48 -14.97 12.39
CA THR A 94 3.46 -14.07 12.94
C THR A 94 3.66 -12.71 12.31
N LEU A 95 2.66 -12.23 11.59
CA LEU A 95 2.73 -10.94 10.89
C LEU A 95 1.82 -9.92 11.56
N ASP A 96 2.40 -8.89 12.15
CA ASP A 96 1.67 -7.83 12.84
C ASP A 96 1.23 -6.70 11.90
N LEU A 97 2.05 -6.39 10.90
CA LEU A 97 1.81 -5.31 9.95
C LEU A 97 2.03 -5.79 8.52
N LEU A 98 1.00 -5.69 7.69
CA LEU A 98 1.09 -5.85 6.24
C LEU A 98 0.88 -4.48 5.58
N ILE A 99 1.94 -3.96 4.94
CA ILE A 99 1.89 -2.67 4.24
C ILE A 99 1.86 -2.91 2.73
N ASN A 100 0.68 -2.86 2.14
CA ASN A 100 0.43 -2.95 0.70
C ASN A 100 0.78 -1.60 0.05
N ASN A 101 2.08 -1.34 -0.16
CA ASN A 101 2.59 -0.03 -0.59
C ASN A 101 3.02 -0.01 -2.06
N ALA A 102 3.51 -1.11 -2.61
CA ALA A 102 4.00 -1.15 -3.99
C ALA A 102 2.95 -0.69 -5.01
N GLY A 103 3.41 -0.23 -6.16
CA GLY A 103 2.50 0.11 -7.24
C GLY A 103 3.23 0.59 -8.49
N VAL A 104 2.49 0.58 -9.59
CA VAL A 104 2.88 1.16 -10.86
C VAL A 104 1.89 2.26 -11.26
N MET A 105 2.35 3.23 -12.02
CA MET A 105 1.56 4.38 -12.45
C MET A 105 1.96 4.79 -13.86
N ASP A 106 1.01 5.36 -14.60
CA ASP A 106 1.22 6.00 -15.88
C ASP A 106 1.92 5.08 -16.92
N VAL A 107 1.44 3.84 -17.00
CA VAL A 107 1.87 2.89 -18.04
C VAL A 107 1.32 3.40 -19.38
N PRO A 108 2.18 3.74 -20.38
CA PRO A 108 1.73 4.49 -21.57
C PRO A 108 0.69 3.75 -22.39
N GLU A 109 0.80 2.42 -22.49
CA GLU A 109 -0.08 1.56 -23.27
C GLU A 109 -0.69 0.49 -22.38
N ARG A 110 -1.90 0.02 -22.73
CA ARG A 110 -2.51 -1.08 -22.02
C ARG A 110 -1.66 -2.35 -22.17
N ARG A 111 -1.18 -2.86 -21.05
CA ARG A 111 -0.42 -4.11 -20.94
C ARG A 111 -1.09 -5.01 -19.92
N THR A 112 -0.75 -6.28 -19.95
CA THR A 112 -1.24 -7.26 -18.96
C THR A 112 -0.09 -7.84 -18.14
N THR A 113 -0.42 -8.35 -16.97
CA THR A 113 0.43 -9.22 -16.15
C THR A 113 0.58 -10.58 -16.82
N SER A 114 1.40 -11.47 -16.26
CA SER A 114 1.50 -12.88 -16.68
C SER A 114 0.15 -13.61 -16.66
N ASP A 115 -0.74 -13.20 -15.76
CA ASP A 115 -2.05 -13.80 -15.55
C ASP A 115 -3.16 -13.15 -16.39
N GLY A 116 -2.81 -12.25 -17.33
CA GLY A 116 -3.77 -11.58 -18.22
C GLY A 116 -4.51 -10.39 -17.61
N LEU A 117 -4.20 -9.99 -16.39
CA LEU A 117 -4.81 -8.82 -15.72
C LEU A 117 -4.20 -7.52 -16.26
N GLU A 118 -5.01 -6.43 -16.38
CA GLU A 118 -4.44 -5.14 -16.77
C GLU A 118 -3.31 -4.77 -15.77
N LEU A 119 -2.16 -4.36 -16.29
CA LEU A 119 -0.92 -4.27 -15.53
C LEU A 119 -1.02 -3.37 -14.30
N THR A 120 -1.73 -2.24 -14.40
CA THR A 120 -1.82 -1.27 -13.30
C THR A 120 -2.74 -1.78 -12.20
N VAL A 121 -3.95 -2.22 -12.53
CA VAL A 121 -4.87 -2.79 -11.53
C VAL A 121 -4.40 -4.16 -11.07
N GLY A 122 -3.81 -4.96 -11.95
CA GLY A 122 -3.20 -6.24 -11.63
C GLY A 122 -2.17 -6.13 -10.51
N THR A 123 -1.19 -5.23 -10.71
CA THR A 123 -0.13 -5.02 -9.72
C THR A 123 -0.62 -4.30 -8.46
N ASN A 124 -1.41 -3.20 -8.62
CA ASN A 124 -1.74 -2.32 -7.51
C ASN A 124 -2.85 -2.86 -6.61
N HIS A 125 -3.76 -3.63 -7.17
CA HIS A 125 -4.93 -4.15 -6.47
C HIS A 125 -4.95 -5.68 -6.40
N PHE A 126 -5.07 -6.38 -7.53
CA PHE A 126 -5.23 -7.84 -7.52
C PHE A 126 -4.05 -8.57 -6.91
N GLY A 127 -2.82 -8.12 -7.19
CA GLY A 127 -1.62 -8.67 -6.54
C GLY A 127 -1.62 -8.49 -5.03
N HIS A 128 -2.04 -7.33 -4.53
CA HIS A 128 -2.16 -7.09 -3.09
C HIS A 128 -3.35 -7.83 -2.47
N PHE A 129 -4.46 -7.98 -3.19
CA PHE A 129 -5.57 -8.83 -2.77
C PHE A 129 -5.10 -10.27 -2.55
N ALA A 130 -4.45 -10.86 -3.56
CA ALA A 130 -3.93 -12.23 -3.49
C ALA A 130 -2.88 -12.38 -2.37
N LEU A 131 -1.93 -11.43 -2.27
CA LEU A 131 -0.94 -11.43 -1.20
C LEU A 131 -1.59 -11.38 0.19
N THR A 132 -2.58 -10.51 0.38
CA THR A 132 -3.28 -10.38 1.66
C THR A 132 -4.01 -11.69 1.99
N ALA A 133 -4.70 -12.29 1.02
CA ALA A 133 -5.39 -13.56 1.20
C ALA A 133 -4.42 -14.68 1.61
N HIS A 134 -3.30 -14.82 0.90
CA HIS A 134 -2.29 -15.83 1.23
C HIS A 134 -1.62 -15.61 2.60
N LEU A 135 -1.48 -14.35 3.04
CA LEU A 135 -0.86 -14.02 4.33
C LEU A 135 -1.86 -14.00 5.50
N MET A 136 -3.16 -14.21 5.28
CA MET A 136 -4.14 -14.25 6.37
C MET A 136 -3.78 -15.21 7.50
N PRO A 137 -3.24 -16.42 7.25
CA PRO A 137 -2.82 -17.29 8.35
C PRO A 137 -1.71 -16.69 9.22
N ALA A 138 -0.78 -15.94 8.62
CA ALA A 138 0.28 -15.24 9.37
C ALA A 138 -0.27 -14.05 10.16
N LEU A 139 -1.21 -13.29 9.57
CA LEU A 139 -1.89 -12.16 10.22
C LEU A 139 -2.76 -12.63 11.38
N ALA A 140 -3.48 -13.75 11.21
CA ALA A 140 -4.34 -14.33 12.25
C ALA A 140 -3.56 -14.80 13.50
N ARG A 141 -2.26 -15.09 13.38
CA ARG A 141 -1.42 -15.42 14.55
C ARG A 141 -1.04 -14.19 15.39
N SER A 142 -1.18 -12.99 14.87
CA SER A 142 -0.99 -11.78 15.65
C SER A 142 -2.20 -11.50 16.52
N THR A 143 -1.97 -10.97 17.70
CA THR A 143 -3.07 -10.55 18.63
C THR A 143 -3.84 -9.33 18.11
N ALA A 144 -3.23 -8.50 17.23
CA ALA A 144 -3.86 -7.29 16.70
C ALA A 144 -3.15 -6.85 15.42
N ALA A 145 -3.27 -7.66 14.36
CA ALA A 145 -2.66 -7.34 13.07
C ALA A 145 -3.29 -6.13 12.39
N ARG A 146 -2.51 -5.44 11.57
CA ARG A 146 -3.01 -4.36 10.71
C ARG A 146 -2.61 -4.58 9.26
N VAL A 147 -3.58 -4.45 8.37
CA VAL A 147 -3.37 -4.35 6.92
C VAL A 147 -3.52 -2.89 6.52
N VAL A 148 -2.45 -2.27 6.05
CA VAL A 148 -2.45 -0.88 5.59
C VAL A 148 -2.25 -0.85 4.08
N THR A 149 -3.25 -0.37 3.35
CA THR A 149 -3.22 -0.33 1.89
C THR A 149 -2.98 1.10 1.40
N VAL A 150 -1.92 1.29 0.62
CA VAL A 150 -1.57 2.61 0.07
C VAL A 150 -2.36 2.88 -1.21
N SER A 151 -3.24 3.85 -1.11
CA SER A 151 -4.00 4.43 -2.20
C SER A 151 -3.35 5.74 -2.70
N ALA A 152 -4.12 6.62 -3.29
CA ALA A 152 -3.71 7.93 -3.74
C ALA A 152 -4.92 8.87 -3.80
N ILE A 153 -4.67 10.18 -3.85
CA ILE A 153 -5.74 11.17 -4.10
C ILE A 153 -6.47 10.91 -5.42
N ALA A 154 -5.79 10.28 -6.38
CA ALA A 154 -6.39 9.86 -7.66
C ALA A 154 -7.61 8.93 -7.50
N ALA A 155 -7.73 8.23 -6.36
CA ALA A 155 -8.92 7.43 -6.05
C ALA A 155 -10.21 8.26 -5.99
N THR A 156 -10.14 9.57 -5.75
CA THR A 156 -11.29 10.49 -5.72
C THR A 156 -11.68 11.01 -7.10
N TRP A 157 -10.89 10.78 -8.14
CA TRP A 157 -11.16 11.28 -9.48
C TRP A 157 -12.31 10.51 -10.15
N ARG A 158 -13.07 11.19 -11.02
CA ARG A 158 -14.16 10.56 -11.77
C ARG A 158 -13.68 9.41 -12.67
N SER A 159 -12.45 9.50 -13.19
CA SER A 159 -11.81 8.43 -13.97
C SER A 159 -11.51 7.15 -13.17
N GLY A 160 -11.69 7.16 -11.86
CA GLY A 160 -11.53 6.02 -10.98
C GLY A 160 -12.78 5.13 -10.86
N ASP A 161 -13.83 5.33 -11.66
CA ASP A 161 -15.00 4.46 -11.65
C ASP A 161 -14.62 3.01 -12.02
N LEU A 162 -15.18 2.02 -11.31
CA LEU A 162 -14.79 0.62 -11.41
C LEU A 162 -15.53 -0.18 -12.50
N ASP A 163 -16.47 0.43 -13.22
CA ASP A 163 -17.31 -0.22 -14.24
C ASP A 163 -16.51 -0.87 -15.41
N ASP A 164 -15.26 -0.43 -15.62
CA ASP A 164 -14.32 -0.99 -16.58
C ASP A 164 -12.97 -1.15 -15.90
N LEU A 165 -12.96 -1.96 -14.83
CA LEU A 165 -11.80 -2.12 -13.94
C LEU A 165 -10.55 -2.56 -14.70
N MET A 166 -10.72 -3.48 -15.67
CA MET A 166 -9.64 -3.99 -16.52
C MET A 166 -9.28 -3.08 -17.69
N SER A 167 -9.95 -1.91 -17.83
CA SER A 167 -9.75 -0.95 -18.92
C SER A 167 -9.78 -1.58 -20.31
N GLU A 168 -10.74 -2.50 -20.54
CA GLU A 168 -10.90 -3.22 -21.81
C GLU A 168 -11.58 -2.36 -22.86
N ARG A 169 -12.52 -1.49 -22.44
CA ARG A 169 -13.27 -0.59 -23.32
C ARG A 169 -12.49 0.70 -23.61
N HIS A 170 -11.90 1.28 -22.56
CA HIS A 170 -11.16 2.55 -22.68
C HIS A 170 -9.95 2.55 -21.76
N TYR A 171 -8.77 2.59 -22.36
CA TYR A 171 -7.51 2.73 -21.62
C TYR A 171 -7.01 4.16 -21.62
N ARG A 172 -6.72 4.68 -20.43
CA ARG A 172 -5.96 5.90 -20.20
C ARG A 172 -5.00 5.64 -19.03
N PRO A 173 -3.70 5.93 -19.16
CA PRO A 173 -2.71 5.60 -18.12
C PRO A 173 -3.13 6.06 -16.71
N MET A 174 -3.45 7.33 -16.55
CA MET A 174 -3.88 7.88 -15.27
C MET A 174 -5.30 7.45 -14.86
N GLY A 175 -6.14 7.06 -15.83
CA GLY A 175 -7.46 6.45 -15.55
C GLY A 175 -7.31 5.06 -14.93
N ALA A 176 -6.47 4.20 -15.51
CA ALA A 176 -6.14 2.88 -14.95
C ALA A 176 -5.55 3.00 -13.54
N TYR A 177 -4.65 3.97 -13.35
CA TYR A 177 -4.10 4.26 -12.02
C TYR A 177 -5.19 4.69 -11.03
N ALA A 178 -6.06 5.63 -11.39
CA ALA A 178 -7.16 6.08 -10.53
C ALA A 178 -8.10 4.93 -10.15
N LYS A 179 -8.46 4.05 -11.11
CA LYS A 179 -9.26 2.84 -10.87
C LYS A 179 -8.56 1.92 -9.87
N SER A 180 -7.27 1.61 -10.08
CA SER A 180 -6.52 0.74 -9.17
C SER A 180 -6.47 1.29 -7.74
N LYS A 181 -6.35 2.62 -7.60
CA LYS A 181 -6.29 3.26 -6.28
C LYS A 181 -7.67 3.38 -5.61
N ARG A 182 -8.74 3.51 -6.39
CA ARG A 182 -10.11 3.38 -5.87
C ARG A 182 -10.43 1.95 -5.47
N ALA A 183 -10.02 0.95 -6.25
CA ALA A 183 -10.16 -0.45 -5.89
C ALA A 183 -9.47 -0.76 -4.54
N ASN A 184 -8.31 -0.18 -4.28
CA ASN A 184 -7.62 -0.30 -2.99
C ASN A 184 -8.44 0.28 -1.83
N VAL A 185 -9.15 1.40 -2.04
CA VAL A 185 -10.05 1.96 -1.00
C VAL A 185 -11.22 1.02 -0.76
N VAL A 186 -11.92 0.60 -1.82
CA VAL A 186 -13.09 -0.29 -1.73
C VAL A 186 -12.72 -1.64 -1.10
N PHE A 187 -11.59 -2.23 -1.51
CA PHE A 187 -11.04 -3.45 -0.91
C PHE A 187 -10.83 -3.30 0.60
N THR A 188 -10.21 -2.20 1.01
CA THR A 188 -9.92 -1.98 2.43
C THR A 188 -11.21 -1.78 3.25
N GLN A 189 -12.22 -1.10 2.68
CA GLN A 189 -13.53 -0.96 3.32
C GLN A 189 -14.19 -2.33 3.51
N GLU A 190 -14.14 -3.18 2.50
CA GLU A 190 -14.71 -4.54 2.59
C GLU A 190 -13.92 -5.41 3.57
N LEU A 191 -12.59 -5.35 3.53
CA LEU A 191 -11.74 -6.08 4.48
C LEU A 191 -12.02 -5.61 5.92
N ALA A 192 -12.19 -4.31 6.15
CA ALA A 192 -12.53 -3.77 7.46
C ALA A 192 -13.86 -4.31 7.99
N ARG A 193 -14.89 -4.41 7.11
CA ARG A 193 -16.18 -5.03 7.48
C ARG A 193 -16.05 -6.51 7.81
N ARG A 194 -15.22 -7.24 7.08
CA ARG A 194 -14.98 -8.67 7.32
C ARG A 194 -14.16 -8.95 8.58
N LEU A 195 -13.36 -7.96 9.02
CA LEU A 195 -12.60 -8.01 10.27
C LEU A 195 -13.39 -7.48 11.48
N ASP A 196 -14.62 -7.02 11.28
CA ASP A 196 -15.43 -6.50 12.39
C ASP A 196 -15.63 -7.55 13.47
N GLY A 197 -15.61 -7.13 14.74
CA GLY A 197 -15.64 -8.02 15.89
C GLY A 197 -14.29 -8.65 16.26
N THR A 198 -13.24 -8.49 15.42
CA THR A 198 -11.88 -8.96 15.74
C THR A 198 -10.99 -7.81 16.23
N ALA A 199 -9.81 -8.14 16.77
CA ALA A 199 -8.79 -7.14 17.12
C ALA A 199 -7.99 -6.66 15.90
N HIS A 200 -8.14 -7.29 14.73
CA HIS A 200 -7.42 -6.93 13.53
C HIS A 200 -8.03 -5.69 12.85
N ARG A 201 -7.24 -4.94 12.13
CA ARG A 201 -7.69 -3.70 11.48
C ARG A 201 -7.23 -3.64 10.03
N ALA A 202 -8.07 -3.13 9.15
CA ALA A 202 -7.72 -2.75 7.79
C ALA A 202 -7.87 -1.24 7.63
N LEU A 203 -6.82 -0.57 7.15
CA LEU A 203 -6.79 0.89 6.97
C LEU A 203 -6.30 1.22 5.58
N VAL A 204 -6.82 2.29 5.01
CA VAL A 204 -6.37 2.79 3.72
C VAL A 204 -5.77 4.18 3.89
N VAL A 205 -4.69 4.45 3.14
CA VAL A 205 -3.96 5.72 3.25
C VAL A 205 -3.67 6.32 1.88
N HIS A 206 -3.52 7.63 1.81
CA HIS A 206 -2.82 8.26 0.69
C HIS A 206 -1.70 9.19 1.18
N PRO A 207 -0.57 9.18 0.47
CA PRO A 207 0.63 9.88 0.92
C PRO A 207 0.62 11.39 0.65
N GLY A 208 -0.47 11.93 0.09
CA GLY A 208 -0.47 13.28 -0.46
C GLY A 208 0.25 13.35 -1.81
N SER A 209 0.87 14.50 -2.07
CA SER A 209 1.69 14.73 -3.28
C SER A 209 3.16 14.62 -2.92
N ALA A 210 3.80 13.48 -3.24
CA ALA A 210 5.23 13.29 -3.04
C ALA A 210 5.94 12.95 -4.34
N VAL A 211 7.15 13.47 -4.51
CA VAL A 211 8.05 13.03 -5.59
C VAL A 211 8.61 11.66 -5.20
N THR A 212 8.06 10.63 -5.78
CA THR A 212 8.55 9.26 -5.59
C THR A 212 9.16 8.74 -6.89
N ASN A 213 9.91 7.63 -6.80
CA ASN A 213 10.43 6.93 -7.97
C ASN A 213 9.33 6.46 -8.94
N LEU A 214 8.08 6.47 -8.52
CA LEU A 214 6.92 6.15 -9.35
C LEU A 214 6.80 7.10 -10.55
N GLN A 215 7.23 8.37 -10.40
CA GLN A 215 7.16 9.40 -11.45
C GLN A 215 8.37 9.39 -12.40
N ARG A 216 9.39 8.56 -12.16
CA ARG A 216 10.59 8.54 -13.04
C ARG A 216 10.33 7.97 -14.42
N HIS A 217 9.23 7.26 -14.62
CA HIS A 217 8.85 6.69 -15.91
C HIS A 217 7.94 7.60 -16.75
N THR A 218 7.50 8.76 -16.21
CA THR A 218 6.45 9.60 -16.78
C THR A 218 6.95 10.77 -17.63
N SER A 219 8.26 11.06 -17.71
CA SER A 219 8.75 12.23 -18.44
C SER A 219 9.48 11.86 -19.72
N SER A 220 8.79 11.83 -20.83
CA SER A 220 9.37 11.86 -22.16
C SER A 220 9.84 13.29 -22.49
N GLY A 221 11.05 13.69 -22.06
CA GLY A 221 11.68 14.94 -22.46
C GLY A 221 12.48 15.67 -21.36
N ARG A 222 13.58 16.37 -21.75
CA ARG A 222 14.45 17.13 -20.82
C ARG A 222 13.70 18.24 -20.08
N MET A 223 12.75 18.91 -20.74
CA MET A 223 11.94 19.99 -20.12
C MET A 223 10.91 19.48 -19.12
N GLY A 224 10.26 18.33 -19.38
CA GLY A 224 9.33 17.72 -18.45
C GLY A 224 10.05 17.29 -17.15
N ARG A 225 11.27 16.74 -17.26
CA ARG A 225 12.10 16.38 -16.08
C ARG A 225 12.52 17.60 -15.26
N LEU A 226 12.83 18.73 -15.91
CA LEU A 226 13.21 19.96 -15.22
C LEU A 226 12.00 20.59 -14.51
N PHE A 227 10.82 20.58 -15.15
CA PHE A 227 9.58 21.08 -14.55
C PHE A 227 9.14 20.24 -13.35
N VAL A 228 9.19 18.91 -13.46
CA VAL A 228 8.92 17.97 -12.36
C VAL A 228 9.92 18.17 -11.22
N ALA A 229 11.22 18.35 -11.52
CA ALA A 229 12.26 18.59 -10.52
C ALA A 229 12.08 19.95 -9.79
N LEU A 230 11.60 20.98 -10.50
CA LEU A 230 11.36 22.30 -9.92
C LEU A 230 10.07 22.33 -9.09
N ALA A 231 8.98 21.73 -9.59
CA ALA A 231 7.73 21.57 -8.86
C ALA A 231 7.89 20.68 -7.61
N ALA A 232 8.78 19.67 -7.71
CA ALA A 232 9.16 18.81 -6.61
C ALA A 232 9.80 19.56 -5.43
N ARG A 233 10.53 20.63 -5.69
CA ARG A 233 11.23 21.42 -4.67
C ARG A 233 10.30 22.37 -3.91
N THR A 234 9.18 22.78 -4.48
CA THR A 234 8.36 23.87 -3.95
C THR A 234 6.93 23.48 -3.58
N LEU A 235 6.36 22.43 -4.17
CA LEU A 235 4.94 22.08 -4.01
C LEU A 235 4.70 20.65 -3.52
N MET A 236 5.70 19.77 -3.57
CA MET A 236 5.54 18.36 -3.21
C MET A 236 6.23 18.08 -1.86
N GLY A 237 5.54 17.36 -0.99
CA GLY A 237 6.08 16.91 0.30
C GLY A 237 7.31 16.00 0.12
N THR A 238 8.19 15.96 1.11
CA THR A 238 9.32 15.04 1.15
C THR A 238 8.83 13.60 1.25
N ALA A 239 9.66 12.63 0.87
CA ALA A 239 9.35 11.20 1.08
C ALA A 239 9.09 10.90 2.58
N ASP A 240 9.69 11.66 3.46
CA ASP A 240 9.49 11.58 4.91
C ASP A 240 8.05 11.90 5.28
N GLY A 241 7.55 13.08 4.92
CA GLY A 241 6.17 13.47 5.18
C GLY A 241 5.13 12.57 4.51
N ALA A 242 5.46 12.03 3.31
CA ALA A 242 4.59 11.12 2.59
C ALA A 242 4.43 9.73 3.24
N ALA A 243 5.39 9.30 4.07
CA ALA A 243 5.29 8.07 4.83
C ALA A 243 4.41 8.20 6.08
N TRP A 244 4.14 9.42 6.56
CA TRP A 244 3.43 9.65 7.81
C TRP A 244 2.01 9.05 7.85
N PRO A 245 1.15 9.19 6.83
CA PRO A 245 -0.16 8.53 6.86
C PRO A 245 -0.07 7.01 7.01
N THR A 246 0.91 6.38 6.34
CA THR A 246 1.15 4.93 6.45
C THR A 246 1.62 4.56 7.86
N LEU A 247 2.56 5.31 8.41
CA LEU A 247 3.08 5.09 9.75
C LEU A 247 2.00 5.28 10.82
N TYR A 248 1.18 6.34 10.70
CA TYR A 248 0.04 6.57 11.58
C TYR A 248 -0.95 5.40 11.55
N ALA A 249 -1.38 4.99 10.35
CA ALA A 249 -2.29 3.86 10.18
C ALA A 249 -1.73 2.57 10.77
N ALA A 250 -0.43 2.33 10.58
CA ALA A 250 0.24 1.13 11.06
C ALA A 250 0.40 1.10 12.60
N THR A 251 0.54 2.24 13.26
CA THR A 251 1.04 2.26 14.65
C THR A 251 0.16 3.01 15.64
N HIS A 252 -0.65 3.98 15.19
CA HIS A 252 -1.43 4.80 16.14
C HIS A 252 -2.54 3.96 16.80
N PRO A 253 -2.65 3.93 18.13
CA PRO A 253 -3.62 3.08 18.84
C PRO A 253 -5.08 3.41 18.49
N GLU A 254 -5.38 4.68 18.24
CA GLU A 254 -6.73 5.16 17.91
C GLU A 254 -7.05 5.12 16.40
N ALA A 255 -6.16 4.60 15.54
CA ALA A 255 -6.46 4.46 14.12
C ALA A 255 -7.58 3.44 13.92
N VAL A 256 -8.76 3.90 13.51
CA VAL A 256 -9.98 3.08 13.38
C VAL A 256 -9.95 2.31 12.07
N SER A 257 -10.37 1.03 12.13
CA SER A 257 -10.52 0.17 10.93
C SER A 257 -11.49 0.81 9.93
N GLY A 258 -11.21 0.67 8.63
CA GLY A 258 -11.98 1.30 7.56
C GLY A 258 -11.68 2.79 7.33
N THR A 259 -10.86 3.44 8.14
CA THR A 259 -10.56 4.86 7.96
C THR A 259 -9.65 5.09 6.74
N PHE A 260 -9.98 6.11 5.94
CA PHE A 260 -9.09 6.66 4.91
C PHE A 260 -8.27 7.79 5.53
N ILE A 261 -6.95 7.65 5.55
CA ILE A 261 -6.05 8.60 6.22
C ILE A 261 -5.20 9.30 5.17
N GLY A 262 -5.15 10.61 5.26
CA GLY A 262 -4.31 11.46 4.40
C GLY A 262 -3.70 12.62 5.16
N PRO A 263 -2.86 13.44 4.50
CA PRO A 263 -2.29 14.63 5.11
C PRO A 263 -3.34 15.71 5.41
N ALA A 264 -3.14 16.44 6.51
CA ALA A 264 -4.07 17.49 6.98
C ALA A 264 -3.97 18.83 6.24
N GLY A 265 -2.87 19.06 5.52
CA GLY A 265 -2.61 20.33 4.85
C GLY A 265 -3.56 20.63 3.71
N ARG A 266 -3.38 21.80 3.10
CA ARG A 266 -4.21 22.27 2.00
C ARG A 266 -4.20 21.27 0.85
N ASP A 267 -5.39 20.96 0.33
CA ASP A 267 -5.61 19.99 -0.75
C ASP A 267 -5.02 18.59 -0.46
N GLN A 268 -4.82 18.26 0.81
CA GLN A 268 -4.27 16.98 1.27
C GLN A 268 -2.90 16.66 0.64
N THR A 269 -2.10 17.66 0.34
CA THR A 269 -0.80 17.47 -0.32
C THR A 269 0.32 17.13 0.66
N SER A 270 0.26 17.65 1.88
CA SER A 270 1.27 17.47 2.94
C SER A 270 0.65 17.73 4.33
N GLY A 271 1.40 17.46 5.38
CA GLY A 271 1.00 17.75 6.75
C GLY A 271 0.81 16.52 7.62
N THR A 272 0.32 16.70 8.85
CA THR A 272 0.08 15.62 9.80
C THR A 272 -1.04 14.69 9.31
N PRO A 273 -0.98 13.38 9.62
CA PRO A 273 -2.03 12.44 9.25
C PRO A 273 -3.37 12.77 9.90
N LYS A 274 -4.44 12.66 9.15
CA LYS A 274 -5.82 12.73 9.67
C LYS A 274 -6.77 11.88 8.83
N PRO A 275 -7.94 11.49 9.36
CA PRO A 275 -9.03 10.97 8.57
C PRO A 275 -9.45 11.97 7.48
N VAL A 276 -9.64 11.46 6.27
CA VAL A 276 -10.13 12.22 5.10
C VAL A 276 -11.36 11.56 4.51
N PRO A 277 -12.20 12.31 3.77
CA PRO A 277 -13.40 11.74 3.14
C PRO A 277 -13.06 10.59 2.19
N LEU A 278 -13.88 9.55 2.24
CA LEU A 278 -13.83 8.46 1.27
C LEU A 278 -14.24 8.94 -0.13
N PRO A 279 -13.70 8.35 -1.20
CA PRO A 279 -14.26 8.52 -2.54
C PRO A 279 -15.74 8.15 -2.57
N ALA A 280 -16.53 8.82 -3.39
CA ALA A 280 -17.96 8.56 -3.51
C ALA A 280 -18.24 7.06 -3.77
N ARG A 281 -19.18 6.48 -3.01
CA ARG A 281 -19.60 5.07 -3.07
C ARG A 281 -18.52 4.04 -2.65
N ALA A 282 -17.33 4.47 -2.23
CA ALA A 282 -16.27 3.53 -1.85
C ALA A 282 -16.60 2.74 -0.55
N ASP A 283 -17.53 3.24 0.25
CA ASP A 283 -18.07 2.61 1.46
C ASP A 283 -19.35 1.81 1.20
N SER A 284 -19.82 1.75 -0.06
CA SER A 284 -21.01 0.97 -0.41
C SER A 284 -20.78 -0.54 -0.23
N PRO A 285 -21.58 -1.22 0.62
CA PRO A 285 -21.46 -2.66 0.80
C PRO A 285 -21.61 -3.44 -0.50
N GLY A 286 -22.50 -3.02 -1.40
CA GLY A 286 -22.70 -3.65 -2.69
C GLY A 286 -21.46 -3.55 -3.60
N GLN A 287 -20.78 -2.38 -3.62
CA GLN A 287 -19.55 -2.22 -4.39
C GLN A 287 -18.39 -3.01 -3.76
N GLY A 288 -18.31 -3.05 -2.42
CA GLY A 288 -17.33 -3.85 -1.69
C GLY A 288 -17.46 -5.34 -2.01
N ALA A 289 -18.66 -5.89 -1.86
CA ALA A 289 -18.95 -7.29 -2.14
C ALA A 289 -18.69 -7.66 -3.62
N TRP A 290 -19.11 -6.80 -4.54
CA TRP A 290 -18.85 -6.99 -5.97
C TRP A 290 -17.34 -7.06 -6.26
N LEU A 291 -16.57 -6.05 -5.81
CA LEU A 291 -15.12 -6.03 -6.05
C LEU A 291 -14.42 -7.23 -5.42
N TRP A 292 -14.88 -7.65 -4.26
CA TRP A 292 -14.34 -8.84 -3.57
C TRP A 292 -14.52 -10.11 -4.41
N CYS A 293 -15.76 -10.40 -4.81
CA CYS A 293 -16.07 -11.56 -5.65
C CYS A 293 -15.32 -11.51 -6.99
N GLU A 294 -15.22 -10.32 -7.59
CA GLU A 294 -14.51 -10.14 -8.85
C GLU A 294 -12.99 -10.33 -8.67
N SER A 295 -12.44 -9.92 -7.53
CA SER A 295 -11.03 -10.16 -7.20
C SER A 295 -10.74 -11.65 -6.98
N GLU A 296 -11.59 -12.36 -6.25
CA GLU A 296 -11.47 -13.82 -6.10
C GLU A 296 -11.57 -14.53 -7.47
N ARG A 297 -12.53 -14.14 -8.30
CA ARG A 297 -12.73 -14.73 -9.64
C ARG A 297 -11.53 -14.51 -10.56
N LEU A 298 -11.00 -13.28 -10.61
CA LEU A 298 -9.91 -12.90 -11.52
C LEU A 298 -8.55 -13.42 -11.05
N THR A 299 -8.33 -13.51 -9.76
CA THR A 299 -7.07 -14.03 -9.20
C THR A 299 -7.10 -15.55 -9.02
N GLY A 300 -8.28 -16.17 -9.00
CA GLY A 300 -8.41 -17.58 -8.60
C GLY A 300 -8.04 -17.85 -7.13
N VAL A 301 -7.87 -16.80 -6.32
CA VAL A 301 -7.44 -16.91 -4.92
C VAL A 301 -8.66 -16.66 -4.02
N PRO A 302 -9.21 -17.69 -3.39
CA PRO A 302 -10.27 -17.52 -2.40
C PRO A 302 -9.70 -16.83 -1.15
N PHE A 303 -10.42 -15.87 -0.62
CA PHE A 303 -10.01 -15.24 0.63
C PHE A 303 -10.44 -16.13 1.80
N PRO A 304 -9.52 -16.50 2.72
CA PRO A 304 -9.88 -17.37 3.83
C PRO A 304 -10.99 -16.76 4.70
N ALA A 305 -11.86 -17.62 5.24
CA ALA A 305 -12.81 -17.19 6.25
C ALA A 305 -12.05 -16.60 7.45
N LEU A 306 -12.38 -15.37 7.80
CA LEU A 306 -11.81 -14.73 8.97
C LEU A 306 -12.53 -15.31 10.19
N GLN A 307 -11.83 -16.14 10.96
CA GLN A 307 -12.39 -16.70 12.17
C GLN A 307 -12.50 -15.60 13.23
N THR A 308 -13.71 -15.41 13.75
CA THR A 308 -14.01 -14.54 14.91
C THR A 308 -13.49 -15.17 16.19
#